data_97737f9262138477e52015ddd7c5afdc
#
_entry.id   97737f9262138477e52015ddd7c5afdc
#
_cell.length_a   1.000
_cell.length_b   1.000
_cell.length_c   1.000
_cell.angle_alpha   90.00
_cell.angle_beta   90.00
_cell.angle_gamma   90.00
#
_symmetry.space_group_name_H-M   'P 1'
#
loop_
_entity.id
_entity.type
_entity.pdbx_description
1 polymer ?
#
loop_
_entity_poly.entity_id
_entity_poly.type
_entity_poly.pdbx_seq_one_letter_code
_entity_poly.pdbx_strand_id
1 'polypeptide(L)'
;PKPSSAASDVYKRQGKFENAIDLNLDTFRDFPKAIESLPEEYKDKQIVMYCTGGIRCEKASAVMLKAGFSDVKQLEGGVLDYFKETGGKYWNGDCFVFDERVALDTELNETEYIYCYICREPLSAEEKTSPDFKINEYCPYCVHKNL
;
A
#
# COMPACT_ATOMS: atom_id res chain seq x y z
N PRO A 1 -14.77 -0.56 11.75
CA PRO A 1 -13.36 -0.44 11.45
C PRO A 1 -12.85 -1.68 10.74
N LYS A 2 -12.01 -1.46 9.77
CA LYS A 2 -11.42 -2.52 8.97
C LYS A 2 -10.52 -3.40 9.84
N PRO A 3 -10.61 -4.73 9.77
CA PRO A 3 -9.68 -5.60 10.48
C PRO A 3 -8.24 -5.28 10.11
N SER A 4 -7.35 -5.28 11.09
CA SER A 4 -5.93 -5.00 10.88
C SER A 4 -5.27 -5.95 9.86
N SER A 5 -5.71 -7.21 9.83
CA SER A 5 -5.25 -8.21 8.88
C SER A 5 -5.56 -7.84 7.43
N ALA A 6 -6.76 -7.35 7.15
CA ALA A 6 -7.14 -6.95 5.80
C ALA A 6 -6.32 -5.74 5.31
N ALA A 7 -6.02 -4.79 6.19
CA ALA A 7 -5.14 -3.68 5.86
C ALA A 7 -3.72 -4.15 5.50
N SER A 8 -3.18 -5.11 6.25
CA SER A 8 -1.87 -5.71 5.98
C SER A 8 -1.81 -6.36 4.60
N ASP A 9 -2.83 -7.15 4.24
CA ASP A 9 -2.86 -7.85 2.95
C ASP A 9 -2.98 -6.88 1.77
N VAL A 10 -3.72 -5.78 1.92
CA VAL A 10 -3.77 -4.71 0.91
C VAL A 10 -2.39 -4.11 0.70
N TYR A 11 -1.64 -3.80 1.76
CA TYR A 11 -0.29 -3.26 1.64
C TYR A 11 0.68 -4.24 0.97
N LYS A 12 0.57 -5.53 1.23
CA LYS A 12 1.41 -6.56 0.61
C LYS A 12 1.14 -6.71 -0.89
N ARG A 13 -0.06 -6.39 -1.35
CA ARG A 13 -0.46 -6.49 -2.75
C ARG A 13 -0.29 -5.18 -3.52
N GLN A 14 0.05 -4.10 -2.84
CA GLN A 14 0.34 -2.80 -3.43
C GLN A 14 1.49 -2.91 -4.43
N GLY A 15 1.35 -2.30 -5.60
CA GLY A 15 2.47 -2.10 -6.50
C GLY A 15 3.56 -1.23 -5.86
N LYS A 16 4.73 -1.21 -6.44
CA LYS A 16 5.88 -0.45 -5.90
C LYS A 16 6.81 0.03 -6.98
N PHE A 17 7.58 1.06 -6.66
CA PHE A 17 8.71 1.47 -7.49
C PHE A 17 9.79 0.40 -7.52
N GLU A 18 10.49 0.31 -8.64
CA GLU A 18 11.67 -0.54 -8.77
C GLU A 18 12.68 -0.23 -7.66
N ASN A 19 13.21 -1.26 -7.03
CA ASN A 19 14.18 -1.15 -5.93
C ASN A 19 13.68 -0.42 -4.67
N ALA A 20 12.38 -0.18 -4.53
CA ALA A 20 11.84 0.41 -3.30
C ALA A 20 12.05 -0.53 -2.11
N ILE A 21 12.38 0.06 -0.96
CA ILE A 21 12.47 -0.69 0.30
C ILE A 21 11.08 -0.81 0.89
N ASP A 22 10.64 -2.04 1.07
CA ASP A 22 9.40 -2.35 1.80
C ASP A 22 9.75 -2.63 3.26
N LEU A 23 9.20 -1.82 4.16
CA LEU A 23 9.38 -2.01 5.60
C LEU A 23 8.51 -3.13 6.16
N ASN A 24 7.65 -3.72 5.32
CA ASN A 24 6.78 -4.84 5.67
C ASN A 24 5.93 -4.56 6.93
N LEU A 25 5.30 -3.39 6.95
CA LEU A 25 4.49 -2.94 8.08
C LEU A 25 3.13 -3.62 8.09
N ASP A 26 2.71 -4.11 9.24
CA ASP A 26 1.34 -4.56 9.46
C ASP A 26 0.39 -3.36 9.63
N THR A 27 0.83 -2.34 10.33
CA THR A 27 0.11 -1.08 10.47
C THR A 27 1.08 0.10 10.42
N PHE A 28 0.56 1.30 10.11
CA PHE A 28 1.39 2.50 10.12
C PHE A 28 1.94 2.84 11.52
N ARG A 29 1.33 2.33 12.58
CA ARG A 29 1.82 2.49 13.96
C ARG A 29 3.18 1.84 14.19
N ASP A 30 3.51 0.82 13.40
CA ASP A 30 4.78 0.09 13.50
C ASP A 30 5.94 0.83 12.81
N PHE A 31 5.65 1.90 12.09
CA PHE A 31 6.65 2.65 11.33
C PHE A 31 7.81 3.15 12.19
N PRO A 32 7.60 3.79 13.35
CA PRO A 32 8.72 4.27 14.16
C PRO A 32 9.69 3.16 14.58
N LYS A 33 9.16 1.97 14.90
CA LYS A 33 9.97 0.81 15.25
C LYS A 33 10.70 0.22 14.04
N ALA A 34 10.04 0.20 12.89
CA ALA A 34 10.61 -0.36 11.68
C ALA A 34 11.83 0.43 11.19
N ILE A 35 11.81 1.75 11.28
CA ILE A 35 12.95 2.59 10.88
C ILE A 35 14.17 2.44 11.79
N GLU A 36 13.98 2.02 13.04
CA GLU A 36 15.09 1.70 13.94
C GLU A 36 15.92 0.51 13.43
N SER A 37 15.31 -0.36 12.64
CA SER A 37 15.97 -1.54 12.06
C SER A 37 16.74 -1.22 10.78
N LEU A 38 16.61 -0.01 10.24
CA LEU A 38 17.35 0.38 9.04
C LEU A 38 18.84 0.56 9.36
N PRO A 39 19.74 0.22 8.42
CA PRO A 39 21.16 0.46 8.59
C PRO A 39 21.48 1.92 8.94
N GLU A 40 22.38 2.15 9.89
CA GLU A 40 22.79 3.49 10.32
C GLU A 40 23.30 4.36 9.15
N GLU A 41 23.93 3.74 8.16
CA GLU A 41 24.41 4.42 6.94
C GLU A 41 23.28 5.11 6.16
N TYR A 42 22.03 4.66 6.30
CA TYR A 42 20.89 5.29 5.63
C TYR A 42 20.53 6.66 6.21
N LYS A 43 20.95 6.96 7.43
CA LYS A 43 20.69 8.27 8.05
C LYS A 43 21.37 9.42 7.31
N ASP A 44 22.48 9.13 6.63
CA ASP A 44 23.24 10.12 5.85
C ASP A 44 22.88 10.14 4.37
N LYS A 45 21.98 9.25 3.94
CA LYS A 45 21.51 9.18 2.55
C LYS A 45 20.21 9.95 2.35
N GLN A 46 19.98 10.39 1.12
CA GLN A 46 18.68 10.91 0.73
C GLN A 46 17.64 9.79 0.74
N ILE A 47 16.59 9.99 1.50
CA ILE A 47 15.44 9.09 1.56
C ILE A 47 14.27 9.75 0.84
N VAL A 48 13.69 9.06 -0.12
CA VAL A 48 12.45 9.50 -0.78
C VAL A 48 11.34 8.55 -0.36
N MET A 49 10.28 9.11 0.18
CA MET A 49 9.11 8.37 0.66
C MET A 49 7.93 8.59 -0.25
N TYR A 50 7.08 7.60 -0.35
CA TYR A 50 5.83 7.73 -1.10
C TYR A 50 4.69 6.96 -0.45
N CYS A 51 3.48 7.40 -0.75
CA CYS A 51 2.23 6.68 -0.49
C CYS A 51 1.22 7.05 -1.57
N THR A 52 0.02 6.51 -1.51
CA THR A 52 -0.98 6.72 -2.56
C THR A 52 -1.28 8.20 -2.81
N GLY A 53 -1.62 8.97 -1.79
CA GLY A 53 -1.99 10.38 -1.91
C GLY A 53 -1.07 11.37 -1.19
N GLY A 54 0.01 10.91 -0.58
CA GLY A 54 0.99 11.77 0.10
C GLY A 54 0.71 12.07 1.58
N ILE A 55 -0.48 11.79 2.10
CA ILE A 55 -0.89 12.19 3.46
C ILE A 55 -0.07 11.49 4.55
N ARG A 56 0.18 10.20 4.41
CA ARG A 56 0.96 9.42 5.40
C ARG A 56 2.43 9.84 5.45
N CYS A 57 2.96 10.31 4.33
CA CYS A 57 4.36 10.73 4.24
C CYS A 57 4.68 11.94 5.11
N GLU A 58 3.72 12.83 5.36
CA GLU A 58 3.93 13.98 6.24
C GLU A 58 4.30 13.55 7.67
N LYS A 59 3.56 12.60 8.22
CA LYS A 59 3.85 12.06 9.55
C LYS A 59 5.12 11.20 9.55
N ALA A 60 5.29 10.38 8.53
CA ALA A 60 6.45 9.51 8.42
C ALA A 60 7.76 10.31 8.30
N SER A 61 7.79 11.37 7.50
CA SER A 61 8.99 12.22 7.38
C SER A 61 9.35 12.91 8.69
N ALA A 62 8.37 13.39 9.44
CA ALA A 62 8.61 13.98 10.76
C ALA A 62 9.23 12.97 11.75
N VAL A 63 8.74 11.73 11.74
CA VAL A 63 9.29 10.65 12.58
C VAL A 63 10.72 10.32 12.17
N MET A 64 11.01 10.23 10.89
CA MET A 64 12.36 9.94 10.40
C MET A 64 13.36 11.04 10.74
N LEU A 65 12.98 12.30 10.58
CA LEU A 65 13.83 13.42 10.96
C LEU A 65 14.16 13.40 12.46
N LYS A 66 13.19 13.09 13.31
CA LYS A 66 13.43 12.90 14.75
C LYS A 66 14.35 11.72 15.07
N ALA A 67 14.32 10.69 14.24
CA ALA A 67 15.18 9.51 14.39
C ALA A 67 16.61 9.71 13.88
N GLY A 68 16.94 10.89 13.35
CA GLY A 68 18.28 11.25 12.91
C GLY A 68 18.55 11.13 11.42
N PHE A 69 17.54 10.89 10.59
CA PHE A 69 17.68 10.92 9.14
C PHE A 69 17.79 12.36 8.66
N SER A 70 18.85 12.69 7.91
CA SER A 70 19.20 14.07 7.59
C SER A 70 18.50 14.63 6.35
N ASP A 71 18.20 13.81 5.36
CA ASP A 71 17.60 14.23 4.09
C ASP A 71 16.41 13.34 3.74
N VAL A 72 15.24 13.74 4.19
CA VAL A 72 13.99 13.02 3.96
C VAL A 72 13.08 13.83 3.07
N LYS A 73 12.72 13.28 1.93
CA LYS A 73 11.82 13.87 0.94
C LYS A 73 10.58 13.02 0.74
N GLN A 74 9.52 13.64 0.29
CA GLN A 74 8.28 12.94 -0.06
C GLN A 74 7.95 13.18 -1.52
N LEU A 75 7.33 12.18 -2.13
CA LEU A 75 6.76 12.30 -3.47
C LEU A 75 5.52 13.21 -3.39
N GLU A 76 5.63 14.39 -3.97
CA GLU A 76 4.55 15.39 -3.96
C GLU A 76 3.30 14.86 -4.66
N GLY A 77 2.15 14.96 -3.97
CA GLY A 77 0.88 14.44 -4.47
C GLY A 77 0.76 12.92 -4.45
N GLY A 78 1.81 12.21 -4.01
CA GLY A 78 1.84 10.76 -3.94
C GLY A 78 1.91 10.05 -5.29
N VAL A 79 1.66 8.75 -5.27
CA VAL A 79 1.77 7.88 -6.44
C VAL A 79 0.77 8.25 -7.54
N LEU A 80 -0.43 8.66 -7.17
CA LEU A 80 -1.47 9.00 -8.15
C LEU A 80 -1.07 10.20 -9.02
N ASP A 81 -0.52 11.24 -8.42
CA ASP A 81 -0.01 12.39 -9.19
C ASP A 81 1.21 12.00 -10.03
N TYR A 82 2.05 11.12 -9.52
CA TYR A 82 3.17 10.58 -10.28
C TYR A 82 2.69 9.84 -11.55
N PHE A 83 1.65 9.02 -11.45
CA PHE A 83 1.06 8.35 -12.61
C PHE A 83 0.52 9.33 -13.63
N LYS A 84 -0.15 10.37 -13.16
CA LYS A 84 -0.72 11.42 -14.03
C LYS A 84 0.34 12.12 -14.85
N GLU A 85 1.52 12.38 -14.28
CA GLU A 85 2.59 13.10 -14.95
C GLU A 85 3.53 12.21 -15.76
N THR A 86 3.74 10.97 -15.36
CA THR A 86 4.78 10.10 -15.95
C THR A 86 4.23 8.85 -16.63
N GLY A 87 2.97 8.51 -16.44
CA GLY A 87 2.39 7.25 -16.92
C GLY A 87 2.89 6.03 -16.15
N GLY A 88 3.42 6.21 -14.93
CA GLY A 88 3.86 5.10 -14.08
C GLY A 88 5.27 4.57 -14.37
N LYS A 89 6.14 5.40 -14.94
CA LYS A 89 7.53 5.04 -15.20
C LYS A 89 8.22 4.53 -13.91
N TYR A 90 8.93 3.41 -14.01
CA TYR A 90 9.59 2.71 -12.88
C TYR A 90 8.64 2.13 -11.82
N TRP A 91 7.35 2.15 -12.05
CA TRP A 91 6.37 1.53 -11.16
C TRP A 91 5.98 0.14 -11.65
N ASN A 92 5.87 -0.82 -10.73
CA ASN A 92 5.41 -2.17 -11.01
C ASN A 92 4.11 -2.45 -10.25
N GLY A 93 3.07 -2.88 -10.97
CA GLY A 93 1.78 -3.26 -10.39
C GLY A 93 0.77 -2.12 -10.39
N ASP A 94 -0.33 -2.34 -9.70
CA ASP A 94 -1.42 -1.40 -9.56
C ASP A 94 -1.34 -0.66 -8.22
N CYS A 95 -1.93 0.52 -8.14
CA CYS A 95 -1.98 1.31 -6.91
C CYS A 95 -3.33 1.12 -6.23
N PHE A 96 -3.33 0.52 -5.03
CA PHE A 96 -4.55 0.39 -4.24
C PHE A 96 -4.93 1.74 -3.63
N VAL A 97 -6.21 2.08 -3.79
CA VAL A 97 -6.82 3.28 -3.23
C VAL A 97 -7.85 2.88 -2.17
N PHE A 98 -8.12 3.77 -1.22
CA PHE A 98 -9.01 3.46 -0.09
C PHE A 98 -10.44 3.93 -0.33
N ASP A 99 -10.93 3.74 -1.57
CA ASP A 99 -12.30 4.06 -1.96
C ASP A 99 -12.91 2.91 -2.79
N GLU A 100 -14.09 3.14 -3.38
CA GLU A 100 -14.83 2.12 -4.12
C GLU A 100 -14.13 1.61 -5.38
N ARG A 101 -13.17 2.35 -5.92
CA ARG A 101 -12.39 1.94 -7.10
C ARG A 101 -11.42 0.79 -6.80
N VAL A 102 -11.08 0.56 -5.56
CA VAL A 102 -10.18 -0.47 -5.01
C VAL A 102 -8.73 -0.28 -5.45
N ALA A 103 -8.43 -0.39 -6.74
CA ALA A 103 -7.09 -0.17 -7.29
C ALA A 103 -7.16 0.51 -8.66
N LEU A 104 -6.14 1.30 -8.96
CA LEU A 104 -5.97 1.96 -10.24
C LEU A 104 -4.69 1.46 -10.92
N ASP A 105 -4.75 1.32 -12.24
CA ASP A 105 -3.55 1.07 -13.04
C ASP A 105 -2.72 2.34 -13.23
N THR A 106 -1.60 2.24 -13.91
CA THR A 106 -0.70 3.38 -14.14
C THR A 106 -1.28 4.47 -15.05
N GLU A 107 -2.37 4.19 -15.75
CA GLU A 107 -3.13 5.15 -16.56
C GLU A 107 -4.31 5.76 -15.78
N LEU A 108 -4.43 5.46 -14.49
CA LEU A 108 -5.50 5.89 -13.59
C LEU A 108 -6.87 5.30 -13.94
N ASN A 109 -6.91 4.18 -14.65
CA ASN A 109 -8.14 3.46 -14.90
C ASN A 109 -8.48 2.55 -13.72
N GLU A 110 -9.77 2.38 -13.46
CA GLU A 110 -10.23 1.38 -12.48
C GLU A 110 -9.87 -0.02 -12.95
N THR A 111 -9.44 -0.84 -12.03
CA THR A 111 -9.12 -2.24 -12.27
C THR A 111 -10.33 -3.14 -12.01
N GLU A 112 -10.20 -4.44 -12.30
CA GLU A 112 -11.26 -5.42 -12.03
C GLU A 112 -11.33 -5.88 -10.57
N TYR A 113 -10.53 -5.28 -9.66
CA TYR A 113 -10.60 -5.59 -8.24
C TYR A 113 -11.93 -5.16 -7.64
N ILE A 114 -12.45 -5.99 -6.74
CA ILE A 114 -13.59 -5.66 -5.88
C ILE A 114 -13.23 -5.97 -4.43
N TYR A 115 -13.91 -5.35 -3.48
CA TYR A 115 -13.79 -5.75 -2.07
C TYR A 115 -14.73 -6.91 -1.75
N CYS A 116 -14.23 -7.89 -0.99
CA CYS A 116 -15.11 -8.87 -0.36
C CYS A 116 -16.09 -8.17 0.59
N TYR A 117 -17.36 -8.48 0.47
CA TYR A 117 -18.39 -7.86 1.33
C TYR A 117 -18.18 -8.16 2.83
N ILE A 118 -17.67 -9.35 3.15
CA ILE A 118 -17.49 -9.81 4.53
C ILE A 118 -16.19 -9.32 5.16
N CYS A 119 -15.03 -9.62 4.56
CA CYS A 119 -13.73 -9.33 5.16
C CYS A 119 -13.03 -8.09 4.61
N ARG A 120 -13.60 -7.48 3.56
CA ARG A 120 -13.06 -6.30 2.88
C ARG A 120 -11.71 -6.51 2.18
N GLU A 121 -11.31 -7.76 2.01
CA GLU A 121 -10.11 -8.08 1.23
C GLU A 121 -10.35 -7.74 -0.25
N PRO A 122 -9.40 -7.06 -0.94
CA PRO A 122 -9.51 -6.85 -2.38
C PRO A 122 -9.32 -8.17 -3.12
N LEU A 123 -10.16 -8.40 -4.11
CA LEU A 123 -10.21 -9.63 -4.90
C LEU A 123 -9.95 -9.32 -6.37
N SER A 124 -8.98 -10.02 -6.95
CA SER A 124 -8.72 -9.96 -8.40
C SER A 124 -9.80 -10.67 -9.20
N ALA A 125 -9.80 -10.46 -10.53
CA ALA A 125 -10.68 -11.17 -11.43
C ALA A 125 -10.52 -12.69 -11.29
N GLU A 126 -9.30 -13.20 -11.15
CA GLU A 126 -9.01 -14.62 -10.96
C GLU A 126 -9.58 -15.17 -9.64
N GLU A 127 -9.39 -14.44 -8.54
CA GLU A 127 -9.91 -14.86 -7.23
C GLU A 127 -11.43 -14.92 -7.18
N LYS A 128 -12.13 -14.15 -8.00
CA LYS A 128 -13.58 -14.21 -8.15
C LYS A 128 -14.06 -15.47 -8.88
N THR A 129 -13.19 -16.18 -9.58
CA THR A 129 -13.51 -17.46 -10.24
C THR A 129 -13.21 -18.67 -9.35
N SER A 130 -12.64 -18.44 -8.17
CA SER A 130 -12.34 -19.52 -7.23
C SER A 130 -13.62 -20.22 -6.72
N PRO A 131 -13.59 -21.54 -6.49
CA PRO A 131 -14.70 -22.23 -5.81
C PRO A 131 -14.93 -21.75 -4.38
N ASP A 132 -13.91 -21.10 -3.79
CA ASP A 132 -13.99 -20.49 -2.46
C ASP A 132 -14.51 -19.04 -2.49
N PHE A 133 -15.09 -18.61 -3.62
CA PHE A 133 -15.75 -17.32 -3.75
C PHE A 133 -17.25 -17.46 -3.96
N LYS A 134 -18.02 -16.77 -3.14
CA LYS A 134 -19.45 -16.57 -3.34
C LYS A 134 -19.83 -15.14 -3.01
N ILE A 135 -20.39 -14.45 -3.99
CA ILE A 135 -20.73 -13.04 -3.85
C ILE A 135 -21.59 -12.79 -2.61
N ASN A 136 -21.22 -11.79 -1.83
CA ASN A 136 -21.89 -11.38 -0.59
C ASN A 136 -21.88 -12.42 0.56
N GLU A 137 -21.19 -13.54 0.41
CA GLU A 137 -21.13 -14.57 1.45
C GLU A 137 -19.70 -14.87 1.94
N TYR A 138 -18.77 -15.11 1.03
CA TYR A 138 -17.37 -15.40 1.41
C TYR A 138 -16.41 -15.26 0.23
N CYS A 139 -15.11 -15.21 0.54
CA CYS A 139 -14.04 -15.23 -0.44
C CYS A 139 -12.90 -16.17 0.01
N PRO A 140 -11.89 -16.46 -0.84
CA PRO A 140 -10.79 -17.35 -0.47
C PRO A 140 -10.06 -16.98 0.82
N TYR A 141 -10.10 -15.72 1.21
CA TYR A 141 -9.43 -15.24 2.43
C TYR A 141 -10.26 -15.38 3.71
N CYS A 142 -11.57 -15.53 3.60
CA CYS A 142 -12.45 -15.60 4.78
C CYS A 142 -13.34 -16.84 4.83
N VAL A 143 -13.39 -17.67 3.80
CA VAL A 143 -14.26 -18.86 3.74
C VAL A 143 -14.04 -19.82 4.91
N HIS A 144 -12.83 -19.91 5.42
CA HIS A 144 -12.47 -20.76 6.56
C HIS A 144 -12.35 -20.01 7.88
N LYS A 145 -12.70 -18.73 7.89
CA LYS A 145 -12.68 -17.89 9.11
C LYS A 145 -14.10 -17.73 9.63
N ASN A 146 -14.31 -18.05 10.90
CA ASN A 146 -15.57 -17.73 11.58
C ASN A 146 -15.61 -16.22 11.88
N LEU A 147 -16.06 -15.48 10.90
CA LEU A 147 -16.19 -14.01 10.99
C LEU A 147 -17.65 -13.64 11.27
#